data_b0152c46640e0dc8f46f4b1b77214e92
#
_entry.id   b0152c46640e0dc8f46f4b1b77214e92
#
_cell.length_a   1.000
_cell.length_b   1.000
_cell.length_c   1.000
_cell.angle_alpha   90.00
_cell.angle_beta   90.00
_cell.angle_gamma   90.00
#
_symmetry.space_group_name_H-M   'P 1'
#
loop_
_entity.id
_entity.type
_entity.pdbx_description
1 polymer ?
#
loop_
_entity_poly.entity_id
_entity_poly.type
_entity_poly.pdbx_seq_one_letter_code
_entity_poly.pdbx_strand_id
1 'polypeptide(L)'
;MTKLGLALIAALMAPAALAAQDIGLPLGTTAPSVTVQDLDGKTFDLGRFVGKQPVLLEFWATWCPLCKALEPALKDAHARYGASVQFVAIGVGVNESPASIKRHLADHPLPFPVVFDASGAAVRAYQAPTTSYIVVLDRAGKVTYTGTGTDQDIAAALRPVAGN
;
A
#
# COMPACT_ATOMS: atom_id res chain seq x y z
N MET A 1 -16.40 65.04 -27.20
CA MET A 1 -17.26 63.95 -26.71
C MET A 1 -16.43 62.67 -26.81
N THR A 2 -15.69 62.34 -25.75
CA THR A 2 -14.71 61.24 -25.73
C THR A 2 -15.34 60.03 -24.97
N LYS A 3 -15.61 58.98 -25.69
CA LYS A 3 -16.15 57.71 -25.09
C LYS A 3 -15.01 56.89 -24.51
N LEU A 4 -14.95 56.81 -23.19
CA LEU A 4 -14.06 55.90 -22.46
C LEU A 4 -14.64 54.49 -22.50
N GLY A 5 -13.98 53.56 -23.18
CA GLY A 5 -14.33 52.15 -23.21
C GLY A 5 -13.72 51.44 -21.98
N LEU A 6 -14.59 50.93 -21.11
CA LEU A 6 -14.20 50.15 -19.95
C LEU A 6 -13.96 48.70 -20.40
N ALA A 7 -12.69 48.28 -20.47
CA ALA A 7 -12.33 46.87 -20.75
C ALA A 7 -12.46 46.06 -19.47
N LEU A 8 -13.42 45.14 -19.45
CA LEU A 8 -13.63 44.19 -18.36
C LEU A 8 -12.62 43.05 -18.53
N ILE A 9 -11.58 42.97 -17.67
CA ILE A 9 -10.66 41.87 -17.62
C ILE A 9 -11.29 40.77 -16.74
N ALA A 10 -11.83 39.74 -17.38
CA ALA A 10 -12.28 38.54 -16.69
C ALA A 10 -11.06 37.69 -16.30
N ALA A 11 -10.70 37.73 -15.02
CA ALA A 11 -9.68 36.83 -14.47
C ALA A 11 -10.24 35.40 -14.44
N LEU A 12 -9.74 34.51 -15.31
CA LEU A 12 -9.98 33.08 -15.22
C LEU A 12 -9.25 32.53 -13.96
N MET A 13 -9.98 32.31 -12.89
CA MET A 13 -9.51 31.48 -11.77
C MET A 13 -9.52 30.03 -12.22
N ALA A 14 -8.35 29.51 -12.58
CA ALA A 14 -8.16 28.04 -12.71
C ALA A 14 -8.33 27.41 -11.33
N PRO A 15 -9.12 26.34 -11.18
CA PRO A 15 -9.18 25.62 -9.92
C PRO A 15 -7.79 25.03 -9.64
N ALA A 16 -7.19 25.42 -8.50
CA ALA A 16 -6.02 24.73 -7.98
C ALA A 16 -6.47 23.29 -7.64
N ALA A 17 -6.09 22.34 -8.46
CA ALA A 17 -6.19 20.93 -8.10
C ALA A 17 -5.35 20.75 -6.82
N LEU A 18 -6.01 20.48 -5.67
CA LEU A 18 -5.31 19.98 -4.51
C LEU A 18 -4.63 18.68 -4.95
N ALA A 19 -3.32 18.73 -5.14
CA ALA A 19 -2.52 17.52 -5.28
C ALA A 19 -2.73 16.73 -3.99
N ALA A 20 -3.37 15.55 -4.09
CA ALA A 20 -3.38 14.60 -3.00
C ALA A 20 -1.91 14.36 -2.64
N GLN A 21 -1.54 14.59 -1.38
CA GLN A 21 -0.16 14.37 -0.94
C GLN A 21 0.07 12.87 -1.01
N ASP A 22 0.93 12.45 -1.93
CA ASP A 22 1.34 11.05 -2.05
C ASP A 22 2.05 10.65 -0.75
N ILE A 23 1.47 9.70 -0.04
CA ILE A 23 2.07 9.11 1.16
C ILE A 23 2.92 7.93 0.70
N GLY A 24 4.24 8.00 0.91
CA GLY A 24 5.17 6.97 0.46
C GLY A 24 5.48 7.08 -1.03
N LEU A 25 5.43 5.96 -1.78
CA LEU A 25 5.69 5.98 -3.22
C LEU A 25 4.61 6.75 -3.99
N PRO A 26 4.99 7.69 -4.89
CA PRO A 26 4.04 8.42 -5.70
C PRO A 26 3.21 7.51 -6.62
N LEU A 27 1.94 7.86 -6.82
CA LEU A 27 1.07 7.16 -7.76
C LEU A 27 1.65 7.16 -9.19
N GLY A 28 1.47 6.06 -9.92
CA GLY A 28 2.03 5.85 -11.26
C GLY A 28 3.50 5.46 -11.29
N THR A 29 4.21 5.52 -10.15
CA THR A 29 5.60 5.05 -10.04
C THR A 29 5.67 3.54 -10.29
N THR A 30 6.73 3.08 -10.95
CA THR A 30 7.02 1.65 -11.03
C THR A 30 7.55 1.16 -9.69
N ALA A 31 6.87 0.19 -9.11
CA ALA A 31 7.26 -0.36 -7.82
C ALA A 31 8.63 -1.05 -7.89
N PRO A 32 9.48 -0.88 -6.88
CA PRO A 32 10.77 -1.55 -6.82
C PRO A 32 10.61 -3.06 -6.58
N SER A 33 11.49 -3.85 -7.19
CA SER A 33 11.68 -5.25 -6.81
C SER A 33 12.55 -5.30 -5.55
N VAL A 34 12.07 -6.01 -4.52
CA VAL A 34 12.78 -6.14 -3.24
C VAL A 34 12.71 -7.56 -2.75
N THR A 35 13.81 -8.01 -2.18
CA THR A 35 13.91 -9.31 -1.52
C THR A 35 13.85 -9.13 0.00
N VAL A 36 12.99 -9.88 0.65
CA VAL A 36 12.83 -9.98 2.11
C VAL A 36 12.98 -11.45 2.55
N GLN A 37 12.63 -11.79 3.76
CA GLN A 37 12.63 -13.16 4.25
C GLN A 37 11.20 -13.62 4.59
N ASP A 38 10.91 -14.91 4.41
CA ASP A 38 9.75 -15.48 5.06
C ASP A 38 10.02 -15.67 6.57
N LEU A 39 9.03 -16.14 7.32
CA LEU A 39 9.18 -16.31 8.76
C LEU A 39 10.11 -17.46 9.17
N ASP A 40 10.56 -18.28 8.21
CA ASP A 40 11.55 -19.35 8.41
C ASP A 40 12.96 -18.92 7.97
N GLY A 41 13.13 -17.66 7.58
CA GLY A 41 14.40 -17.09 7.15
C GLY A 41 14.77 -17.37 5.69
N LYS A 42 13.87 -17.99 4.90
CA LYS A 42 14.10 -18.22 3.48
C LYS A 42 13.85 -16.93 2.69
N THR A 43 14.60 -16.78 1.63
CA THR A 43 14.47 -15.66 0.69
C THR A 43 13.08 -15.61 0.08
N PHE A 44 12.45 -14.44 0.14
CA PHE A 44 11.17 -14.14 -0.49
C PHE A 44 11.32 -12.91 -1.40
N ASP A 45 11.22 -13.13 -2.68
CA ASP A 45 11.36 -12.08 -3.71
C ASP A 45 9.98 -11.51 -4.06
N LEU A 46 9.74 -10.22 -3.72
CA LEU A 46 8.53 -9.50 -4.11
C LEU A 46 8.45 -9.29 -5.62
N GLY A 47 9.58 -9.22 -6.31
CA GLY A 47 9.66 -9.06 -7.77
C GLY A 47 9.05 -10.24 -8.55
N ARG A 48 8.82 -11.38 -7.89
CA ARG A 48 8.09 -12.49 -8.51
C ARG A 48 6.63 -12.17 -8.84
N PHE A 49 6.05 -11.14 -8.21
CA PHE A 49 4.66 -10.70 -8.41
C PHE A 49 4.57 -9.36 -9.14
N VAL A 50 5.46 -8.41 -8.79
CA VAL A 50 5.46 -7.05 -9.34
C VAL A 50 5.62 -7.09 -10.87
N GLY A 51 4.72 -6.41 -11.58
CA GLY A 51 4.70 -6.37 -13.04
C GLY A 51 4.16 -7.63 -13.72
N LYS A 52 3.56 -8.57 -12.95
CA LYS A 52 2.97 -9.82 -13.49
C LYS A 52 1.51 -9.97 -13.12
N GLN A 53 1.13 -9.49 -11.95
CA GLN A 53 -0.24 -9.50 -11.44
C GLN A 53 -0.45 -8.32 -10.50
N PRO A 54 -1.70 -7.93 -10.19
CA PRO A 54 -1.97 -6.94 -9.16
C PRO A 54 -1.47 -7.41 -7.80
N VAL A 55 -0.97 -6.47 -6.98
CA VAL A 55 -0.40 -6.77 -5.65
C VAL A 55 -0.94 -5.78 -4.63
N LEU A 56 -1.29 -6.26 -3.44
CA LEU A 56 -1.45 -5.44 -2.24
C LEU A 56 -0.34 -5.79 -1.26
N LEU A 57 0.40 -4.78 -0.83
CA LEU A 57 1.39 -4.87 0.24
C LEU A 57 0.88 -4.12 1.46
N GLU A 58 0.97 -4.75 2.64
CA GLU A 58 0.77 -4.10 3.93
C GLU A 58 2.09 -4.06 4.70
N PHE A 59 2.52 -2.89 5.16
CA PHE A 59 3.64 -2.74 6.09
C PHE A 59 3.08 -2.67 7.51
N TRP A 60 3.35 -3.67 8.33
CA TRP A 60 2.69 -3.88 9.62
C TRP A 60 3.64 -4.36 10.72
N ALA A 61 3.12 -4.42 11.95
CA ALA A 61 3.79 -5.05 13.09
C ALA A 61 2.75 -5.58 14.09
N THR A 62 3.13 -6.57 14.89
CA THR A 62 2.24 -7.16 15.91
C THR A 62 1.83 -6.17 17.01
N TRP A 63 2.68 -5.18 17.28
CA TRP A 63 2.45 -4.10 18.26
C TRP A 63 1.65 -2.91 17.68
N CYS A 64 1.26 -2.92 16.40
CA CYS A 64 0.61 -1.80 15.71
C CYS A 64 -0.92 -1.84 15.91
N PRO A 65 -1.54 -0.94 16.70
CA PRO A 65 -2.98 -0.96 16.93
C PRO A 65 -3.79 -0.61 15.67
N LEU A 66 -3.27 0.25 14.78
CA LEU A 66 -3.93 0.62 13.53
C LEU A 66 -3.96 -0.56 12.56
N CYS A 67 -2.89 -1.37 12.52
CA CYS A 67 -2.84 -2.59 11.70
C CYS A 67 -3.88 -3.61 12.18
N LYS A 68 -3.99 -3.79 13.49
CA LYS A 68 -5.00 -4.67 14.10
C LYS A 68 -6.43 -4.21 13.77
N ALA A 69 -6.69 -2.91 13.78
CA ALA A 69 -7.98 -2.36 13.41
C ALA A 69 -8.29 -2.50 11.91
N LEU A 70 -7.27 -2.50 11.04
CA LEU A 70 -7.40 -2.65 9.60
C LEU A 70 -7.54 -4.14 9.17
N GLU A 71 -7.11 -5.09 9.99
CA GLU A 71 -7.06 -6.52 9.68
C GLU A 71 -8.40 -7.10 9.16
N PRO A 72 -9.58 -6.79 9.75
CA PRO A 72 -10.86 -7.29 9.23
C PRO A 72 -11.10 -6.84 7.78
N ALA A 73 -10.83 -5.58 7.46
CA ALA A 73 -11.00 -5.06 6.10
C ALA A 73 -10.06 -5.73 5.10
N LEU A 74 -8.82 -6.06 5.51
CA LEU A 74 -7.86 -6.80 4.69
C LEU A 74 -8.31 -8.25 4.46
N LYS A 75 -8.83 -8.93 5.47
CA LYS A 75 -9.38 -10.29 5.35
C LYS A 75 -10.59 -10.33 4.42
N ASP A 76 -11.51 -9.38 4.56
CA ASP A 76 -12.70 -9.26 3.69
C ASP A 76 -12.29 -8.95 2.25
N ALA A 77 -11.32 -8.05 2.05
CA ALA A 77 -10.77 -7.75 0.74
C ALA A 77 -10.07 -8.96 0.12
N HIS A 78 -9.29 -9.73 0.91
CA HIS A 78 -8.65 -10.96 0.44
C HIS A 78 -9.69 -12.03 0.06
N ALA A 79 -10.75 -12.21 0.84
CA ALA A 79 -11.83 -13.15 0.51
C ALA A 79 -12.49 -12.81 -0.83
N ARG A 80 -12.58 -11.53 -1.18
CA ARG A 80 -13.21 -11.04 -2.42
C ARG A 80 -12.26 -11.01 -3.61
N TYR A 81 -11.00 -10.61 -3.42
CA TYR A 81 -10.06 -10.30 -4.50
C TYR A 81 -8.82 -11.20 -4.52
N GLY A 82 -8.62 -12.07 -3.51
CA GLY A 82 -7.40 -12.89 -3.38
C GLY A 82 -7.16 -13.88 -4.53
N ALA A 83 -8.18 -14.18 -5.35
CA ALA A 83 -8.01 -14.99 -6.55
C ALA A 83 -7.34 -14.20 -7.71
N SER A 84 -7.44 -12.86 -7.73
CA SER A 84 -6.91 -12.00 -8.81
C SER A 84 -5.82 -11.03 -8.34
N VAL A 85 -5.68 -10.82 -7.02
CA VAL A 85 -4.69 -9.91 -6.42
C VAL A 85 -3.82 -10.70 -5.44
N GLN A 86 -2.51 -10.56 -5.55
CA GLN A 86 -1.58 -11.09 -4.56
C GLN A 86 -1.53 -10.17 -3.34
N PHE A 87 -1.85 -10.68 -2.17
CA PHE A 87 -1.67 -10.00 -0.90
C PHE A 87 -0.37 -10.46 -0.25
N VAL A 88 0.37 -9.55 0.37
CA VAL A 88 1.56 -9.84 1.19
C VAL A 88 1.61 -8.89 2.36
N ALA A 89 1.67 -9.42 3.58
CA ALA A 89 1.94 -8.64 4.78
C ALA A 89 3.46 -8.63 5.07
N ILE A 90 4.04 -7.45 5.15
CA ILE A 90 5.47 -7.23 5.39
C ILE A 90 5.65 -6.75 6.83
N GLY A 91 6.10 -7.64 7.71
CA GLY A 91 6.45 -7.29 9.09
C GLY A 91 7.69 -6.42 9.10
N VAL A 92 7.57 -5.19 9.63
CA VAL A 92 8.70 -4.27 9.76
C VAL A 92 9.65 -4.70 10.89
N GLY A 93 10.97 -4.59 10.69
CA GLY A 93 11.97 -5.08 11.64
C GLY A 93 12.12 -4.26 12.93
N VAL A 94 11.24 -3.28 13.19
CA VAL A 94 11.32 -2.41 14.37
C VAL A 94 10.57 -3.06 15.54
N ASN A 95 11.29 -3.42 16.62
CA ASN A 95 10.75 -4.11 17.80
C ASN A 95 9.93 -5.37 17.43
N GLU A 96 10.31 -6.05 16.37
CA GLU A 96 9.62 -7.20 15.81
C GLU A 96 10.61 -8.32 15.47
N SER A 97 10.13 -9.56 15.42
CA SER A 97 10.91 -10.73 15.03
C SER A 97 10.03 -11.78 14.37
N PRO A 98 10.58 -12.70 13.56
CA PRO A 98 9.82 -13.83 13.05
C PRO A 98 9.12 -14.65 14.12
N ALA A 99 9.74 -14.78 15.32
CA ALA A 99 9.16 -15.52 16.42
C ALA A 99 7.95 -14.82 17.06
N SER A 100 7.98 -13.48 17.21
CA SER A 100 6.83 -12.71 17.70
C SER A 100 5.69 -12.73 16.68
N ILE A 101 6.00 -12.59 15.39
CA ILE A 101 5.01 -12.69 14.31
C ILE A 101 4.35 -14.06 14.31
N LYS A 102 5.11 -15.16 14.36
CA LYS A 102 4.56 -16.52 14.41
C LYS A 102 3.62 -16.74 15.59
N ARG A 103 3.98 -16.26 16.79
CA ARG A 103 3.09 -16.32 17.96
C ARG A 103 1.80 -15.54 17.74
N HIS A 104 1.90 -14.33 17.21
CA HIS A 104 0.72 -13.51 16.90
C HIS A 104 -0.21 -14.20 15.90
N LEU A 105 0.34 -14.77 14.81
CA LEU A 105 -0.42 -15.44 13.78
C LEU A 105 -1.07 -16.76 14.23
N ALA A 106 -0.61 -17.37 15.33
CA ALA A 106 -1.28 -18.53 15.92
C ALA A 106 -2.68 -18.18 16.45
N ASP A 107 -2.84 -16.97 17.00
CA ASP A 107 -4.12 -16.48 17.54
C ASP A 107 -4.87 -15.59 16.51
N HIS A 108 -4.15 -14.97 15.60
CA HIS A 108 -4.65 -14.03 14.58
C HIS A 108 -4.17 -14.41 13.17
N PRO A 109 -4.64 -15.53 12.61
CA PRO A 109 -4.17 -16.01 11.30
C PRO A 109 -4.57 -15.05 10.18
N LEU A 110 -3.61 -14.78 9.27
CA LEU A 110 -3.86 -14.07 8.01
C LEU A 110 -3.97 -15.08 6.86
N PRO A 111 -4.92 -14.90 5.91
CA PRO A 111 -5.14 -15.84 4.81
C PRO A 111 -4.17 -15.64 3.63
N PHE A 112 -3.12 -14.84 3.80
CA PHE A 112 -2.13 -14.51 2.78
C PHE A 112 -0.71 -14.53 3.35
N PRO A 113 0.33 -14.59 2.51
CA PRO A 113 1.73 -14.65 2.95
C PRO A 113 2.12 -13.50 3.88
N VAL A 114 2.83 -13.87 4.95
CA VAL A 114 3.48 -12.93 5.87
C VAL A 114 4.98 -13.10 5.75
N VAL A 115 5.69 -12.00 5.53
CA VAL A 115 7.15 -11.94 5.38
C VAL A 115 7.75 -10.96 6.39
N PHE A 116 9.07 -10.99 6.54
CA PHE A 116 9.77 -10.17 7.51
C PHE A 116 10.87 -9.34 6.84
N ASP A 117 10.81 -8.03 7.00
CA ASP A 117 11.82 -7.08 6.50
C ASP A 117 12.84 -6.77 7.59
N ALA A 118 13.70 -7.74 7.89
CA ALA A 118 14.70 -7.64 8.95
C ALA A 118 15.65 -6.42 8.80
N SER A 119 15.98 -6.05 7.58
CA SER A 119 16.93 -4.97 7.28
C SER A 119 16.27 -3.63 7.01
N GLY A 120 14.94 -3.56 6.89
CA GLY A 120 14.21 -2.38 6.45
C GLY A 120 14.38 -2.10 4.95
N ALA A 121 14.78 -3.09 4.15
CA ALA A 121 14.98 -2.91 2.72
C ALA A 121 13.68 -2.58 1.98
N ALA A 122 12.59 -3.30 2.30
CA ALA A 122 11.28 -3.04 1.74
C ALA A 122 10.71 -1.70 2.25
N VAL A 123 10.85 -1.41 3.55
CA VAL A 123 10.45 -0.12 4.15
C VAL A 123 11.08 1.05 3.39
N ARG A 124 12.40 0.99 3.14
CA ARG A 124 13.09 2.07 2.41
C ARG A 124 12.69 2.11 0.93
N ALA A 125 12.63 0.97 0.27
CA ALA A 125 12.33 0.92 -1.17
C ALA A 125 10.91 1.40 -1.49
N TYR A 126 9.93 1.05 -0.65
CA TYR A 126 8.55 1.49 -0.78
C TYR A 126 8.25 2.81 -0.05
N GLN A 127 9.28 3.45 0.54
CA GLN A 127 9.17 4.71 1.28
C GLN A 127 8.05 4.64 2.34
N ALA A 128 7.89 3.50 3.00
CA ALA A 128 6.83 3.29 3.99
C ALA A 128 7.03 4.23 5.18
N PRO A 129 6.14 5.20 5.41
CA PRO A 129 6.35 6.25 6.43
C PRO A 129 6.05 5.76 7.83
N THR A 130 5.22 4.73 7.94
CA THR A 130 4.74 4.16 9.20
C THR A 130 4.23 2.73 8.97
N THR A 131 3.82 2.04 10.02
CA THR A 131 2.99 0.82 9.96
C THR A 131 1.55 1.16 9.57
N SER A 132 0.73 0.14 9.23
CA SER A 132 -0.58 0.28 8.57
C SER A 132 -0.50 0.96 7.19
N TYR A 133 0.69 1.01 6.59
CA TYR A 133 0.88 1.52 5.24
C TYR A 133 0.50 0.45 4.22
N ILE A 134 -0.43 0.81 3.33
CA ILE A 134 -0.89 -0.04 2.23
C ILE A 134 -0.37 0.52 0.92
N VAL A 135 0.11 -0.37 0.05
CA VAL A 135 0.44 -0.08 -1.35
C VAL A 135 -0.33 -1.04 -2.24
N VAL A 136 -1.03 -0.52 -3.24
CA VAL A 136 -1.64 -1.34 -4.29
C VAL A 136 -0.93 -1.09 -5.61
N LEU A 137 -0.59 -2.18 -6.28
CA LEU A 137 0.06 -2.19 -7.59
C LEU A 137 -0.87 -2.80 -8.61
N ASP A 138 -0.90 -2.22 -9.81
CA ASP A 138 -1.56 -2.83 -10.96
C ASP A 138 -0.74 -4.00 -11.55
N ARG A 139 -1.29 -4.64 -12.59
CA ARG A 139 -0.63 -5.75 -13.30
C ARG A 139 0.70 -5.34 -13.94
N ALA A 140 0.89 -4.06 -14.29
CA ALA A 140 2.14 -3.54 -14.85
C ALA A 140 3.16 -3.15 -13.75
N GLY A 141 2.83 -3.34 -12.47
CA GLY A 141 3.66 -2.97 -11.33
C GLY A 141 3.67 -1.48 -11.03
N LYS A 142 2.65 -0.73 -11.49
CA LYS A 142 2.50 0.69 -11.16
C LYS A 142 1.73 0.85 -9.86
N VAL A 143 2.16 1.79 -9.03
CA VAL A 143 1.46 2.19 -7.81
C VAL A 143 0.13 2.86 -8.19
N THR A 144 -0.98 2.29 -7.75
CA THR A 144 -2.33 2.82 -7.99
C THR A 144 -2.98 3.35 -6.73
N TYR A 145 -2.48 2.94 -5.57
CA TYR A 145 -2.96 3.42 -4.28
C TYR A 145 -1.84 3.36 -3.23
N THR A 146 -1.80 4.35 -2.37
CA THR A 146 -1.05 4.34 -1.12
C THR A 146 -1.90 4.96 -0.01
N GLY A 147 -1.82 4.42 1.20
CA GLY A 147 -2.57 4.94 2.33
C GLY A 147 -2.04 4.43 3.67
N THR A 148 -2.42 5.11 4.76
CA THR A 148 -2.07 4.76 6.14
C THR A 148 -3.28 4.88 7.06
N GLY A 149 -3.22 4.27 8.23
CA GLY A 149 -4.28 4.36 9.23
C GLY A 149 -5.43 3.39 9.01
N THR A 150 -6.55 3.62 9.68
CA THR A 150 -7.72 2.73 9.72
C THR A 150 -8.80 3.08 8.71
N ASP A 151 -8.85 4.33 8.24
CA ASP A 151 -9.94 4.86 7.39
C ASP A 151 -9.68 4.60 5.89
N GLN A 152 -9.00 3.49 5.58
CA GLN A 152 -8.67 3.08 4.22
C GLN A 152 -9.79 2.21 3.64
N ASP A 153 -10.40 2.63 2.53
CA ASP A 153 -11.30 1.77 1.76
C ASP A 153 -10.50 0.83 0.86
N ILE A 154 -10.06 -0.31 1.46
CA ILE A 154 -9.25 -1.32 0.76
C ILE A 154 -9.99 -1.89 -0.44
N ALA A 155 -11.31 -2.08 -0.34
CA ALA A 155 -12.11 -2.61 -1.45
C ALA A 155 -12.16 -1.62 -2.62
N ALA A 156 -12.32 -0.31 -2.35
CA ALA A 156 -12.26 0.71 -3.39
C ALA A 156 -10.87 0.81 -4.04
N ALA A 157 -9.79 0.70 -3.25
CA ALA A 157 -8.42 0.71 -3.76
C ALA A 157 -8.12 -0.47 -4.70
N LEU A 158 -8.71 -1.65 -4.42
CA LEU A 158 -8.47 -2.86 -5.21
C LEU A 158 -9.36 -2.99 -6.45
N ARG A 159 -10.56 -2.42 -6.43
CA ARG A 159 -11.55 -2.56 -7.53
C ARG A 159 -10.97 -2.22 -8.91
N PRO A 160 -10.18 -1.14 -9.10
CA PRO A 160 -9.64 -0.81 -10.42
C PRO A 160 -8.62 -1.82 -10.96
N VAL A 161 -7.93 -2.56 -10.09
CA VAL A 161 -6.82 -3.45 -10.46
C VAL A 161 -7.19 -4.93 -10.46
N ALA A 162 -8.23 -5.32 -9.72
CA ALA A 162 -8.61 -6.73 -9.55
C ALA A 162 -9.20 -7.38 -10.82
N GLY A 163 -9.60 -6.58 -11.81
CA GLY A 163 -10.34 -7.05 -12.99
C GLY A 163 -11.80 -7.41 -12.62
N ASN A 164 -12.71 -7.23 -13.56
CA ASN A 164 -14.08 -7.74 -13.46
C ASN A 164 -14.11 -9.23 -13.69
#